data_67f0ae84e3bdb68b30a61d4be87fd186
#
_entry.id   67f0ae84e3bdb68b30a61d4be87fd186
#
_cell.length_a   1.000
_cell.length_b   1.000
_cell.length_c   1.000
_cell.angle_alpha   90.00
_cell.angle_beta   90.00
_cell.angle_gamma   90.00
#
_symmetry.space_group_name_H-M   'P 1'
#
loop_
_entity.id
_entity.type
_entity.pdbx_description
1 polymer ?
#
loop_
_entity_poly.entity_id
_entity_poly.type
_entity_poly.pdbx_seq_one_letter_code
_entity_poly.pdbx_strand_id
1 'polypeptide(L)'
;MKEFTVKYALKNFLSCLKYIFIPLGMLSLGLILGLSLAIPLCGNSLNELFDAVSNSVQDATIDTAALRKEFFAVVGELNWREPQSAISSLTDKAWFTAAITRCLTALTGNDYTANAGVLSEIDDTVNGVFAGTLIIFLFIILAFIGGYILTKSLIRRELASRSVWKFILVYIVHGLATLGITVLGVWLVTLWQPSVFIFPVVFFLLMSGLSMFEAYIVHGWGKIPAKKILTSKNVGTKLLSDFIIFLAWAAIVAIITAIFNKFAGMLIGVLIFEIGTIVIDLNAEAYVKAVVEKK
;
A
#
# COMPACT_ATOMS: atom_id res chain seq x y z
N MET A 1 12.57 -28.21 20.27
CA MET A 1 13.44 -27.42 19.36
C MET A 1 13.46 -27.93 17.92
N LYS A 2 12.76 -29.00 17.62
CA LYS A 2 12.51 -29.43 16.22
C LYS A 2 11.45 -28.58 15.47
N GLU A 3 10.99 -27.50 16.10
CA GLU A 3 9.77 -26.77 15.68
C GLU A 3 10.03 -25.56 14.76
N PHE A 4 11.29 -25.09 14.65
CA PHE A 4 11.64 -24.02 13.71
C PHE A 4 12.27 -24.62 12.45
N THR A 5 11.49 -25.35 11.71
CA THR A 5 11.84 -25.88 10.39
C THR A 5 11.01 -25.18 9.32
N VAL A 6 11.41 -25.31 8.06
CA VAL A 6 10.60 -24.87 6.90
C VAL A 6 9.17 -25.43 6.99
N LYS A 7 9.02 -26.64 7.53
CA LYS A 7 7.71 -27.28 7.78
C LYS A 7 6.87 -26.47 8.80
N TYR A 8 7.48 -25.90 9.83
CA TYR A 8 6.79 -25.06 10.82
C TYR A 8 6.35 -23.72 10.20
N ALA A 9 7.23 -23.08 9.45
CA ALA A 9 6.88 -21.86 8.71
C ALA A 9 5.73 -22.11 7.73
N LEU A 10 5.76 -23.21 6.99
CA LEU A 10 4.69 -23.60 6.06
C LEU A 10 3.37 -23.90 6.79
N LYS A 11 3.42 -24.60 7.92
CA LYS A 11 2.23 -24.86 8.75
C LYS A 11 1.64 -23.56 9.29
N ASN A 12 2.47 -22.64 9.78
CA ASN A 12 2.03 -21.34 10.24
C ASN A 12 1.46 -20.49 9.10
N PHE A 13 2.10 -20.50 7.93
CA PHE A 13 1.57 -19.84 6.73
C PHE A 13 0.17 -20.36 6.40
N LEU A 14 -0.04 -21.67 6.34
CA LEU A 14 -1.34 -22.24 6.05
C LEU A 14 -2.39 -21.89 7.14
N SER A 15 -2.00 -21.88 8.41
CA SER A 15 -2.89 -21.48 9.50
C SER A 15 -3.23 -19.99 9.48
N CYS A 16 -2.37 -19.15 8.88
CA CYS A 16 -2.58 -17.71 8.75
C CYS A 16 -3.42 -17.33 7.54
N LEU A 17 -3.59 -18.23 6.56
CA LEU A 17 -4.39 -17.96 5.37
C LEU A 17 -5.80 -17.43 5.72
N LYS A 18 -6.38 -17.90 6.81
CA LYS A 18 -7.67 -17.41 7.31
C LYS A 18 -7.65 -15.92 7.70
N TYR A 19 -6.47 -15.37 8.06
CA TYR A 19 -6.32 -13.96 8.45
C TYR A 19 -6.01 -13.02 7.29
N ILE A 20 -5.68 -13.56 6.11
CA ILE A 20 -5.38 -12.76 4.91
C ILE A 20 -6.57 -11.90 4.48
N PHE A 21 -7.78 -12.42 4.69
CA PHE A 21 -8.99 -11.69 4.33
C PHE A 21 -9.24 -10.45 5.19
N ILE A 22 -8.60 -10.33 6.36
CA ILE A 22 -8.79 -9.19 7.26
C ILE A 22 -8.14 -7.91 6.70
N PRO A 23 -6.83 -7.89 6.36
CA PRO A 23 -6.23 -6.74 5.69
C PRO A 23 -6.94 -6.37 4.38
N LEU A 24 -7.27 -7.36 3.55
CA LEU A 24 -8.00 -7.12 2.30
C LEU A 24 -9.39 -6.52 2.53
N GLY A 25 -10.14 -7.04 3.51
CA GLY A 25 -11.45 -6.49 3.88
C GLY A 25 -11.34 -5.07 4.44
N MET A 26 -10.34 -4.81 5.27
CA MET A 26 -10.09 -3.47 5.82
C MET A 26 -9.65 -2.48 4.73
N LEU A 27 -8.77 -2.89 3.81
CA LEU A 27 -8.37 -2.05 2.67
C LEU A 27 -9.57 -1.75 1.76
N SER A 28 -10.42 -2.74 1.49
CA SER A 28 -11.66 -2.54 0.72
C SER A 28 -12.61 -1.56 1.43
N LEU A 29 -12.75 -1.68 2.76
CA LEU A 29 -13.54 -0.75 3.56
C LEU A 29 -12.95 0.67 3.53
N GLY A 30 -11.63 0.80 3.69
CA GLY A 30 -10.94 2.09 3.59
C GLY A 30 -11.13 2.74 2.23
N LEU A 31 -11.04 1.97 1.14
CA LEU A 31 -11.28 2.45 -0.21
C LEU A 31 -12.74 2.92 -0.38
N ILE A 32 -13.72 2.12 0.07
CA ILE A 32 -15.14 2.48 -0.01
C ILE A 32 -15.42 3.77 0.76
N LEU A 33 -14.93 3.89 2.00
CA LEU A 33 -15.11 5.10 2.82
C LEU A 33 -14.42 6.32 2.20
N GLY A 34 -13.19 6.15 1.72
CA GLY A 34 -12.44 7.20 1.04
C GLY A 34 -13.17 7.69 -0.21
N LEU A 35 -13.66 6.77 -1.05
CA LEU A 35 -14.45 7.11 -2.24
C LEU A 35 -15.78 7.79 -1.87
N SER A 36 -16.47 7.33 -0.83
CA SER A 36 -17.75 7.90 -0.37
C SER A 36 -17.62 9.37 0.04
N LEU A 37 -16.44 9.78 0.51
CA LEU A 37 -16.16 11.19 0.86
C LEU A 37 -15.55 11.98 -0.29
N ALA A 38 -14.72 11.34 -1.12
CA ALA A 38 -14.06 12.01 -2.25
C ALA A 38 -15.03 12.31 -3.40
N ILE A 39 -15.96 11.39 -3.71
CA ILE A 39 -16.90 11.53 -4.83
C ILE A 39 -17.77 12.79 -4.69
N PRO A 40 -18.37 13.12 -3.54
CA PRO A 40 -19.15 14.36 -3.41
C PRO A 40 -18.31 15.63 -3.62
N LEU A 41 -17.06 15.64 -3.12
CA LEU A 41 -16.15 16.78 -3.31
C LEU A 41 -15.82 17.01 -4.78
N CYS A 42 -15.45 15.93 -5.49
CA CYS A 42 -15.19 15.99 -6.93
C CYS A 42 -16.46 16.31 -7.71
N GLY A 43 -17.62 15.79 -7.29
CA GLY A 43 -18.89 15.98 -7.97
C GLY A 43 -19.38 17.42 -7.94
N ASN A 44 -19.19 18.15 -6.85
CA ASN A 44 -19.55 19.55 -6.77
C ASN A 44 -18.71 20.39 -7.73
N SER A 45 -17.40 20.25 -7.70
CA SER A 45 -16.50 20.96 -8.63
C SER A 45 -16.77 20.61 -10.10
N LEU A 46 -17.09 19.32 -10.39
CA LEU A 46 -17.47 18.92 -11.74
C LEU A 46 -18.79 19.56 -12.20
N ASN A 47 -19.79 19.67 -11.32
CA ASN A 47 -21.06 20.35 -11.66
C ASN A 47 -20.83 21.84 -11.95
N GLU A 48 -20.03 22.54 -11.13
CA GLU A 48 -19.66 23.93 -11.35
C GLU A 48 -18.93 24.12 -12.68
N LEU A 49 -18.01 23.22 -13.02
CA LEU A 49 -17.33 23.20 -14.32
C LEU A 49 -18.31 22.99 -15.47
N PHE A 50 -19.24 22.02 -15.36
CA PHE A 50 -20.25 21.77 -16.38
C PHE A 50 -21.16 22.98 -16.57
N ASP A 51 -21.57 23.67 -15.52
CA ASP A 51 -22.36 24.89 -15.58
C ASP A 51 -21.58 26.04 -16.26
N ALA A 52 -20.29 26.22 -15.91
CA ALA A 52 -19.45 27.23 -16.56
C ALA A 52 -19.24 26.94 -18.06
N VAL A 53 -19.01 25.68 -18.44
CA VAL A 53 -18.91 25.25 -19.84
C VAL A 53 -20.25 25.47 -20.56
N SER A 54 -21.36 25.05 -19.96
CA SER A 54 -22.70 25.17 -20.55
C SER A 54 -23.07 26.64 -20.79
N ASN A 55 -22.74 27.52 -19.85
CA ASN A 55 -22.97 28.97 -19.98
C ASN A 55 -22.06 29.65 -21.01
N SER A 56 -20.88 29.06 -21.28
CA SER A 56 -19.93 29.62 -22.26
C SER A 56 -20.23 29.21 -23.69
N VAL A 57 -21.13 28.23 -23.88
CA VAL A 57 -21.39 27.60 -25.17
C VAL A 57 -22.88 27.74 -25.53
N GLN A 58 -23.22 28.73 -26.35
CA GLN A 58 -24.61 28.95 -26.77
C GLN A 58 -25.13 27.96 -27.86
N ASP A 59 -24.26 27.28 -28.62
CA ASP A 59 -24.64 26.42 -29.76
C ASP A 59 -23.75 25.16 -29.92
N ALA A 60 -23.13 24.64 -28.87
CA ALA A 60 -22.25 23.46 -29.03
C ALA A 60 -23.04 22.15 -29.24
N THR A 61 -22.69 21.45 -30.26
CA THR A 61 -23.03 20.04 -30.41
C THR A 61 -22.12 19.21 -29.53
N ILE A 62 -22.68 18.54 -28.52
CA ILE A 62 -21.94 17.64 -27.65
C ILE A 62 -21.47 16.40 -28.43
N ASP A 63 -20.19 16.28 -28.68
CA ASP A 63 -19.61 15.10 -29.37
C ASP A 63 -18.99 14.12 -28.35
N THR A 64 -19.79 13.21 -27.86
CA THR A 64 -19.37 12.15 -26.95
C THR A 64 -18.38 11.15 -27.60
N ALA A 65 -18.36 11.01 -28.91
CA ALA A 65 -17.42 10.14 -29.60
C ALA A 65 -16.02 10.78 -29.64
N ALA A 66 -15.94 12.08 -29.91
CA ALA A 66 -14.71 12.85 -29.82
C ALA A 66 -14.15 12.85 -28.39
N LEU A 67 -15.00 13.10 -27.38
CA LEU A 67 -14.60 13.00 -25.96
C LEU A 67 -14.02 11.64 -25.63
N ARG A 68 -14.69 10.56 -26.00
CA ARG A 68 -14.21 9.20 -25.73
C ARG A 68 -12.84 8.93 -26.37
N LYS A 69 -12.66 9.36 -27.62
CA LYS A 69 -11.39 9.22 -28.34
C LYS A 69 -10.27 9.98 -27.62
N GLU A 70 -10.53 11.24 -27.24
CA GLU A 70 -9.55 12.08 -26.57
C GLU A 70 -9.21 11.54 -25.16
N PHE A 71 -10.22 11.09 -24.41
CA PHE A 71 -10.00 10.47 -23.10
C PHE A 71 -9.05 9.27 -23.18
N PHE A 72 -9.27 8.37 -24.17
CA PHE A 72 -8.37 7.23 -24.34
C PHE A 72 -6.99 7.66 -24.85
N ALA A 73 -6.86 8.75 -25.60
CA ALA A 73 -5.58 9.31 -25.99
C ALA A 73 -4.81 9.82 -24.77
N VAL A 74 -5.46 10.62 -23.91
CA VAL A 74 -4.90 11.13 -22.66
C VAL A 74 -4.45 10.00 -21.72
N VAL A 75 -5.32 8.98 -21.53
CA VAL A 75 -4.97 7.80 -20.72
C VAL A 75 -3.83 7.00 -21.35
N GLY A 76 -3.77 6.96 -22.70
CA GLY A 76 -2.68 6.30 -23.44
C GLY A 76 -1.33 7.01 -23.33
N GLU A 77 -1.30 8.31 -23.03
CA GLU A 77 -0.07 9.07 -22.77
C GLU A 77 0.60 8.65 -21.47
N LEU A 78 -0.16 8.06 -20.52
CA LEU A 78 0.40 7.54 -19.28
C LEU A 78 1.24 6.30 -19.56
N ASN A 79 2.51 6.34 -19.21
CA ASN A 79 3.41 5.20 -19.37
C ASN A 79 3.16 4.13 -18.29
N TRP A 80 2.11 3.34 -18.47
CA TRP A 80 1.74 2.25 -17.53
C TRP A 80 2.80 1.15 -17.40
N ARG A 81 3.80 1.14 -18.28
CA ARG A 81 4.93 0.21 -18.19
C ARG A 81 5.98 0.70 -17.19
N GLU A 82 5.99 2.00 -16.89
CA GLU A 82 6.87 2.64 -15.92
C GLU A 82 6.05 3.35 -14.85
N PRO A 83 5.76 2.69 -13.72
CA PRO A 83 4.87 3.20 -12.67
C PRO A 83 5.23 4.60 -12.18
N GLN A 84 6.53 4.92 -12.13
CA GLN A 84 7.01 6.24 -11.72
C GLN A 84 6.57 7.35 -12.66
N SER A 85 6.74 7.13 -13.97
CA SER A 85 6.34 8.11 -14.99
C SER A 85 4.83 8.33 -14.93
N ALA A 86 4.04 7.25 -14.83
CA ALA A 86 2.59 7.33 -14.70
C ALA A 86 2.16 8.08 -13.42
N ILE A 87 2.77 7.77 -12.26
CA ILE A 87 2.47 8.45 -10.99
C ILE A 87 2.89 9.91 -11.06
N SER A 88 4.05 10.23 -11.66
CA SER A 88 4.50 11.62 -11.82
C SER A 88 3.49 12.43 -12.61
N SER A 89 3.00 11.91 -13.75
CA SER A 89 1.96 12.59 -14.54
C SER A 89 0.64 12.70 -13.77
N LEU A 90 0.21 11.65 -13.09
CA LEU A 90 -1.03 11.65 -12.28
C LEU A 90 -0.96 12.56 -11.04
N THR A 91 0.23 12.98 -10.61
CA THR A 91 0.41 13.94 -9.51
C THR A 91 0.75 15.35 -9.99
N ASP A 92 0.84 15.57 -11.29
CA ASP A 92 1.10 16.87 -11.89
C ASP A 92 -0.22 17.59 -12.24
N LYS A 93 -0.50 18.69 -11.52
CA LYS A 93 -1.67 19.51 -11.76
C LYS A 93 -1.71 20.06 -13.19
N ALA A 94 -0.57 20.49 -13.74
CA ALA A 94 -0.50 21.04 -15.09
C ALA A 94 -0.93 19.99 -16.13
N TRP A 95 -0.51 18.76 -15.95
CA TRP A 95 -0.94 17.65 -16.80
C TRP A 95 -2.47 17.43 -16.69
N PHE A 96 -3.03 17.42 -15.47
CA PHE A 96 -4.48 17.25 -15.27
C PHE A 96 -5.29 18.38 -15.88
N THR A 97 -4.87 19.64 -15.66
CA THR A 97 -5.53 20.80 -16.26
C THR A 97 -5.53 20.72 -17.78
N ALA A 98 -4.40 20.38 -18.40
CA ALA A 98 -4.30 20.18 -19.83
C ALA A 98 -5.17 19.02 -20.33
N ALA A 99 -5.21 17.90 -19.61
CA ALA A 99 -6.02 16.74 -19.94
C ALA A 99 -7.52 17.06 -19.93
N ILE A 100 -8.02 17.73 -18.89
CA ILE A 100 -9.41 18.15 -18.77
C ILE A 100 -9.75 19.16 -19.87
N THR A 101 -8.90 20.16 -20.11
CA THR A 101 -9.10 21.14 -21.18
C THR A 101 -9.23 20.50 -22.56
N ARG A 102 -8.35 19.54 -22.89
CA ARG A 102 -8.41 18.77 -24.14
C ARG A 102 -9.70 17.96 -24.26
N CYS A 103 -10.13 17.28 -23.18
CA CYS A 103 -11.38 16.54 -23.15
C CYS A 103 -12.61 17.44 -23.36
N LEU A 104 -12.63 18.62 -22.72
CA LEU A 104 -13.71 19.60 -22.88
C LEU A 104 -13.73 20.18 -24.30
N THR A 105 -12.56 20.50 -24.85
CA THR A 105 -12.44 20.97 -26.26
C THR A 105 -12.94 19.89 -27.23
N ALA A 106 -12.59 18.63 -27.02
CA ALA A 106 -13.10 17.53 -27.83
C ALA A 106 -14.61 17.32 -27.70
N LEU A 107 -15.17 17.53 -26.50
CA LEU A 107 -16.60 17.39 -26.22
C LEU A 107 -17.44 18.47 -26.91
N THR A 108 -16.97 19.71 -26.90
CA THR A 108 -17.76 20.91 -27.29
C THR A 108 -17.32 21.52 -28.62
N GLY A 109 -16.14 21.16 -29.12
CA GLY A 109 -15.54 21.77 -30.31
C GLY A 109 -14.97 23.18 -30.07
N ASN A 110 -15.03 23.71 -28.83
CA ASN A 110 -14.56 25.05 -28.49
C ASN A 110 -13.19 25.03 -27.82
N ASP A 111 -12.37 26.02 -28.11
CA ASP A 111 -11.07 26.20 -27.44
C ASP A 111 -11.26 27.00 -26.15
N TYR A 112 -10.97 26.36 -25.01
CA TYR A 112 -11.06 26.97 -23.70
C TYR A 112 -9.74 27.53 -23.19
N THR A 113 -8.64 27.43 -23.94
CA THR A 113 -7.31 27.92 -23.49
C THR A 113 -7.27 29.42 -23.23
N ALA A 114 -8.17 30.21 -23.82
CA ALA A 114 -8.29 31.63 -23.63
C ALA A 114 -9.45 32.06 -22.72
N ASN A 115 -10.31 31.14 -22.25
CA ASN A 115 -11.46 31.46 -21.39
C ASN A 115 -11.07 31.36 -19.92
N ALA A 116 -10.76 32.54 -19.32
CA ALA A 116 -10.31 32.61 -17.93
C ALA A 116 -11.34 32.04 -16.92
N GLY A 117 -12.64 32.19 -17.18
CA GLY A 117 -13.69 31.66 -16.31
C GLY A 117 -13.70 30.14 -16.31
N VAL A 118 -13.69 29.51 -17.48
CA VAL A 118 -13.64 28.03 -17.60
C VAL A 118 -12.33 27.46 -17.07
N LEU A 119 -11.19 28.15 -17.30
CA LEU A 119 -9.90 27.72 -16.77
C LEU A 119 -9.86 27.77 -15.24
N SER A 120 -10.51 28.77 -14.59
CA SER A 120 -10.65 28.82 -13.14
C SER A 120 -11.40 27.60 -12.61
N GLU A 121 -12.53 27.25 -13.23
CA GLU A 121 -13.34 26.08 -12.82
C GLU A 121 -12.61 24.75 -13.09
N ILE A 122 -11.80 24.68 -14.14
CA ILE A 122 -10.92 23.52 -14.37
C ILE A 122 -9.91 23.39 -13.23
N ASP A 123 -9.27 24.50 -12.80
CA ASP A 123 -8.29 24.47 -11.72
C ASP A 123 -8.93 24.07 -10.39
N ASP A 124 -10.12 24.57 -10.08
CA ASP A 124 -10.90 24.18 -8.90
C ASP A 124 -11.32 22.70 -8.95
N THR A 125 -11.70 22.19 -10.12
CA THR A 125 -11.99 20.77 -10.32
C THR A 125 -10.75 19.92 -10.09
N VAL A 126 -9.60 20.33 -10.61
CA VAL A 126 -8.31 19.66 -10.40
C VAL A 126 -7.96 19.65 -8.91
N ASN A 127 -8.12 20.78 -8.21
CA ASN A 127 -7.90 20.87 -6.76
C ASN A 127 -8.84 19.91 -5.99
N GLY A 128 -10.11 19.84 -6.37
CA GLY A 128 -11.09 18.91 -5.82
C GLY A 128 -10.67 17.44 -5.98
N VAL A 129 -10.20 17.05 -7.19
CA VAL A 129 -9.70 15.71 -7.47
C VAL A 129 -8.46 15.38 -6.61
N PHE A 130 -7.52 16.33 -6.46
CA PHE A 130 -6.35 16.13 -5.60
C PHE A 130 -6.73 15.99 -4.13
N ALA A 131 -7.64 16.85 -3.63
CA ALA A 131 -8.17 16.74 -2.26
C ALA A 131 -8.87 15.39 -2.03
N GLY A 132 -9.72 14.97 -2.96
CA GLY A 132 -10.38 13.67 -2.93
C GLY A 132 -9.38 12.50 -2.91
N THR A 133 -8.33 12.57 -3.70
CA THR A 133 -7.26 11.58 -3.74
C THR A 133 -6.54 11.49 -2.39
N LEU A 134 -6.22 12.62 -1.76
CA LEU A 134 -5.61 12.64 -0.41
C LEU A 134 -6.53 12.01 0.64
N ILE A 135 -7.83 12.25 0.57
CA ILE A 135 -8.81 11.61 1.46
C ILE A 135 -8.81 10.10 1.27
N ILE A 136 -8.84 9.61 0.03
CA ILE A 136 -8.77 8.17 -0.27
C ILE A 136 -7.49 7.57 0.32
N PHE A 137 -6.33 8.21 0.11
CA PHE A 137 -5.06 7.75 0.67
C PHE A 137 -5.07 7.70 2.20
N LEU A 138 -5.63 8.72 2.86
CA LEU A 138 -5.77 8.75 4.32
C LEU A 138 -6.57 7.54 4.82
N PHE A 139 -7.72 7.26 4.21
CA PHE A 139 -8.55 6.12 4.59
C PHE A 139 -7.88 4.77 4.31
N ILE A 140 -7.13 4.64 3.23
CA ILE A 140 -6.34 3.44 2.93
C ILE A 140 -5.26 3.22 4.01
N ILE A 141 -4.53 4.28 4.41
CA ILE A 141 -3.52 4.20 5.48
C ILE A 141 -4.17 3.82 6.82
N LEU A 142 -5.28 4.45 7.19
CA LEU A 142 -6.00 4.12 8.42
C LEU A 142 -6.53 2.68 8.41
N ALA A 143 -7.03 2.23 7.27
CA ALA A 143 -7.50 0.87 7.08
C ALA A 143 -6.36 -0.15 7.15
N PHE A 144 -5.20 0.16 6.57
CA PHE A 144 -3.99 -0.65 6.67
C PHE A 144 -3.56 -0.83 8.13
N ILE A 145 -3.42 0.27 8.87
CA ILE A 145 -3.04 0.24 10.29
C ILE A 145 -4.10 -0.53 11.11
N GLY A 146 -5.38 -0.26 10.87
CA GLY A 146 -6.48 -0.96 11.55
C GLY A 146 -6.49 -2.45 11.26
N GLY A 147 -6.30 -2.85 9.99
CA GLY A 147 -6.18 -4.24 9.56
C GLY A 147 -4.99 -4.95 10.19
N TYR A 148 -3.84 -4.28 10.25
CA TYR A 148 -2.65 -4.78 10.90
C TYR A 148 -2.88 -5.04 12.40
N ILE A 149 -3.42 -4.06 13.13
CA ILE A 149 -3.73 -4.18 14.56
C ILE A 149 -4.73 -5.32 14.80
N LEU A 150 -5.78 -5.41 13.99
CA LEU A 150 -6.81 -6.44 14.12
C LEU A 150 -6.22 -7.84 13.88
N THR A 151 -5.43 -7.99 12.83
CA THR A 151 -4.75 -9.24 12.50
C THR A 151 -3.82 -9.68 13.63
N LYS A 152 -2.98 -8.78 14.13
CA LYS A 152 -2.08 -9.03 15.27
C LYS A 152 -2.85 -9.42 16.53
N SER A 153 -3.99 -8.76 16.77
CA SER A 153 -4.86 -9.02 17.91
C SER A 153 -5.45 -10.44 17.88
N LEU A 154 -5.91 -10.89 16.72
CA LEU A 154 -6.50 -12.21 16.54
C LEU A 154 -5.44 -13.32 16.63
N ILE A 155 -4.30 -13.13 15.97
CA ILE A 155 -3.17 -14.05 16.05
C ILE A 155 -2.72 -14.22 17.51
N ARG A 156 -2.65 -13.11 18.25
CA ARG A 156 -2.25 -13.17 19.64
C ARG A 156 -3.30 -13.85 20.53
N ARG A 157 -4.56 -13.64 20.28
CA ARG A 157 -5.63 -14.35 21.00
C ARG A 157 -5.49 -15.86 20.88
N GLU A 158 -5.07 -16.36 19.72
CA GLU A 158 -4.83 -17.79 19.50
C GLU A 158 -3.53 -18.28 20.14
N LEU A 159 -2.45 -17.47 20.08
CA LEU A 159 -1.11 -17.91 20.51
C LEU A 159 -0.82 -17.68 21.99
N ALA A 160 -1.40 -16.67 22.64
CA ALA A 160 -0.94 -16.22 23.95
C ALA A 160 -2.00 -15.83 24.98
N SER A 161 -3.29 -15.84 24.67
CA SER A 161 -4.43 -15.46 25.56
C SER A 161 -4.23 -14.13 26.33
N ARG A 162 -3.39 -13.21 25.85
CA ARG A 162 -3.10 -11.92 26.48
C ARG A 162 -3.94 -10.78 25.91
N SER A 163 -4.25 -9.79 26.75
CA SER A 163 -4.98 -8.59 26.33
C SER A 163 -4.18 -7.78 25.30
N VAL A 164 -4.76 -7.57 24.13
CA VAL A 164 -4.22 -6.79 23.03
C VAL A 164 -4.05 -5.32 23.38
N TRP A 165 -4.99 -4.79 24.15
CA TRP A 165 -5.06 -3.37 24.48
C TRP A 165 -3.82 -2.82 25.18
N LYS A 166 -3.11 -3.67 25.95
CA LYS A 166 -1.86 -3.26 26.61
C LYS A 166 -0.70 -3.00 25.65
N PHE A 167 -0.82 -3.48 24.41
CA PHE A 167 0.26 -3.41 23.42
C PHE A 167 -0.15 -2.67 22.14
N ILE A 168 -1.33 -2.06 22.12
CA ILE A 168 -1.85 -1.39 20.93
C ILE A 168 -0.87 -0.34 20.39
N LEU A 169 -0.21 0.40 21.27
CA LEU A 169 0.78 1.39 20.88
C LEU A 169 2.00 0.75 20.18
N VAL A 170 2.44 -0.41 20.66
CA VAL A 170 3.56 -1.16 20.05
C VAL A 170 3.18 -1.59 18.64
N TYR A 171 1.93 -1.99 18.41
CA TYR A 171 1.45 -2.37 17.08
C TYR A 171 1.32 -1.20 16.14
N ILE A 172 0.82 -0.07 16.63
CA ILE A 172 0.74 1.17 15.84
C ILE A 172 2.15 1.58 15.39
N VAL A 173 3.11 1.62 16.32
CA VAL A 173 4.50 1.99 16.01
C VAL A 173 5.13 1.00 15.04
N HIS A 174 4.91 -0.31 15.21
CA HIS A 174 5.40 -1.33 14.29
C HIS A 174 4.77 -1.18 12.90
N GLY A 175 3.45 -1.01 12.80
CA GLY A 175 2.76 -0.81 11.53
C GLY A 175 3.24 0.44 10.79
N LEU A 176 3.40 1.56 11.50
CA LEU A 176 3.95 2.80 10.93
C LEU A 176 5.42 2.63 10.50
N ALA A 177 6.24 1.94 11.29
CA ALA A 177 7.62 1.65 10.92
C ALA A 177 7.71 0.77 9.68
N THR A 178 6.86 -0.26 9.57
CA THR A 178 6.76 -1.13 8.39
C THR A 178 6.38 -0.32 7.15
N LEU A 179 5.34 0.51 7.25
CA LEU A 179 4.91 1.39 6.17
C LEU A 179 6.04 2.35 5.77
N GLY A 180 6.69 3.02 6.73
CA GLY A 180 7.79 3.94 6.49
C GLY A 180 8.98 3.27 5.80
N ILE A 181 9.38 2.07 6.25
CA ILE A 181 10.47 1.30 5.62
C ILE A 181 10.08 0.90 4.20
N THR A 182 8.83 0.51 3.96
CA THR A 182 8.35 0.16 2.61
C THR A 182 8.39 1.35 1.67
N VAL A 183 7.85 2.50 2.10
CA VAL A 183 7.86 3.74 1.30
C VAL A 183 9.29 4.20 1.02
N LEU A 184 10.15 4.22 2.04
CA LEU A 184 11.56 4.57 1.89
C LEU A 184 12.26 3.65 0.89
N GLY A 185 11.95 2.37 0.92
CA GLY A 185 12.54 1.39 0.02
C GLY A 185 12.12 1.55 -1.41
N VAL A 186 10.84 1.76 -1.65
CA VAL A 186 10.34 2.09 -2.99
C VAL A 186 11.05 3.35 -3.50
N TRP A 187 11.12 4.40 -2.69
CA TRP A 187 11.79 5.65 -3.04
C TRP A 187 13.28 5.46 -3.35
N LEU A 188 14.02 4.70 -2.54
CA LEU A 188 15.44 4.40 -2.79
C LEU A 188 15.66 3.62 -4.09
N VAL A 189 14.80 2.64 -4.39
CA VAL A 189 14.86 1.88 -5.65
C VAL A 189 14.66 2.82 -6.86
N THR A 190 13.86 3.86 -6.69
CA THR A 190 13.61 4.84 -7.76
C THR A 190 14.80 5.76 -8.01
N LEU A 191 15.52 6.14 -6.95
CA LEU A 191 16.65 7.05 -7.04
C LEU A 191 17.97 6.36 -7.48
N TRP A 192 18.14 5.11 -7.12
CA TRP A 192 19.40 4.40 -7.31
C TRP A 192 19.14 2.95 -7.72
N GLN A 193 19.25 2.68 -9.02
CA GLN A 193 18.96 1.36 -9.60
C GLN A 193 19.70 0.18 -8.93
N PRO A 194 21.01 0.27 -8.56
CA PRO A 194 21.67 -0.82 -7.84
C PRO A 194 21.03 -1.18 -6.49
N SER A 195 20.25 -0.28 -5.90
CA SER A 195 19.50 -0.55 -4.65
C SER A 195 18.48 -1.68 -4.79
N VAL A 196 18.05 -2.00 -6.02
CA VAL A 196 17.15 -3.15 -6.30
C VAL A 196 17.72 -4.47 -5.76
N PHE A 197 19.05 -4.61 -5.70
CA PHE A 197 19.69 -5.81 -5.18
C PHE A 197 19.99 -5.74 -3.68
N ILE A 198 20.35 -4.57 -3.17
CA ILE A 198 20.76 -4.37 -1.78
C ILE A 198 19.53 -4.18 -0.87
N PHE A 199 18.60 -3.36 -1.32
CA PHE A 199 17.42 -2.99 -0.53
C PHE A 199 16.59 -4.20 -0.07
N PRO A 200 16.28 -5.22 -0.90
CA PRO A 200 15.52 -6.38 -0.46
C PRO A 200 16.18 -7.11 0.72
N VAL A 201 17.50 -7.22 0.74
CA VAL A 201 18.23 -7.87 1.84
C VAL A 201 18.18 -7.04 3.11
N VAL A 202 18.45 -5.73 3.00
CA VAL A 202 18.38 -4.81 4.14
C VAL A 202 16.94 -4.73 4.68
N PHE A 203 15.98 -4.63 3.79
CA PHE A 203 14.56 -4.61 4.12
C PHE A 203 14.12 -5.87 4.87
N PHE A 204 14.51 -7.04 4.37
CA PHE A 204 14.24 -8.32 5.04
C PHE A 204 14.81 -8.35 6.45
N LEU A 205 16.08 -7.92 6.64
CA LEU A 205 16.72 -7.90 7.95
C LEU A 205 16.02 -6.94 8.91
N LEU A 206 15.62 -5.76 8.42
CA LEU A 206 14.87 -4.78 9.20
C LEU A 206 13.50 -5.31 9.61
N MET A 207 12.75 -5.90 8.70
CA MET A 207 11.42 -6.45 8.99
C MET A 207 11.49 -7.62 9.95
N SER A 208 12.41 -8.55 9.75
CA SER A 208 12.61 -9.67 10.67
C SER A 208 13.07 -9.21 12.05
N GLY A 209 13.96 -8.21 12.10
CA GLY A 209 14.43 -7.59 13.35
C GLY A 209 13.32 -6.86 14.10
N LEU A 210 12.52 -6.07 13.39
CA LEU A 210 11.39 -5.32 13.93
C LEU A 210 10.33 -6.25 14.52
N SER A 211 9.99 -7.34 13.81
CA SER A 211 9.06 -8.37 14.30
C SER A 211 9.59 -9.09 15.55
N MET A 212 10.88 -9.40 15.59
CA MET A 212 11.49 -9.98 16.80
C MET A 212 11.48 -9.00 17.98
N PHE A 213 11.72 -7.72 17.74
CA PHE A 213 11.70 -6.70 18.78
C PHE A 213 10.29 -6.51 19.35
N GLU A 214 9.27 -6.45 18.50
CA GLU A 214 7.88 -6.40 18.93
C GLU A 214 7.52 -7.62 19.80
N ALA A 215 7.82 -8.82 19.29
CA ALA A 215 7.56 -10.06 20.02
C ALA A 215 8.29 -10.10 21.36
N TYR A 216 9.51 -9.55 21.42
CA TYR A 216 10.26 -9.42 22.68
C TYR A 216 9.57 -8.48 23.67
N ILE A 217 9.13 -7.29 23.25
CA ILE A 217 8.40 -6.36 24.13
C ILE A 217 7.19 -7.05 24.73
N VAL A 218 6.51 -7.82 23.95
CA VAL A 218 5.26 -8.46 24.35
C VAL A 218 5.47 -9.66 25.28
N HIS A 219 6.43 -10.52 25.00
CA HIS A 219 6.60 -11.80 25.70
C HIS A 219 7.80 -11.84 26.61
N GLY A 220 8.87 -11.13 26.25
CA GLY A 220 10.18 -11.23 26.87
C GLY A 220 10.54 -10.10 27.82
N TRP A 221 9.91 -8.92 27.68
CA TRP A 221 10.22 -7.75 28.50
C TRP A 221 10.06 -8.05 30.01
N GLY A 222 11.07 -7.74 30.76
CA GLY A 222 11.12 -8.02 32.22
C GLY A 222 11.35 -9.50 32.60
N LYS A 223 11.39 -10.42 31.63
CA LYS A 223 11.62 -11.85 31.90
C LYS A 223 13.01 -12.33 31.51
N ILE A 224 13.50 -11.86 30.37
CA ILE A 224 14.83 -12.21 29.84
C ILE A 224 15.49 -10.97 29.22
N PRO A 225 16.82 -10.87 29.21
CA PRO A 225 17.52 -9.79 28.51
C PRO A 225 17.40 -9.96 27.00
N ALA A 226 17.27 -8.84 26.26
CA ALA A 226 17.13 -8.85 24.80
C ALA A 226 18.29 -9.61 24.09
N LYS A 227 19.51 -9.52 24.63
CA LYS A 227 20.68 -10.25 24.13
C LYS A 227 20.40 -11.76 24.01
N LYS A 228 19.64 -12.35 24.93
CA LYS A 228 19.33 -13.79 24.92
C LYS A 228 18.50 -14.20 23.69
N ILE A 229 17.68 -13.29 23.17
CA ILE A 229 16.94 -13.52 21.92
C ILE A 229 17.91 -13.63 20.76
N LEU A 230 18.87 -12.70 20.64
CA LEU A 230 19.81 -12.67 19.51
C LEU A 230 20.88 -13.76 19.57
N THR A 231 21.24 -14.22 20.78
CA THR A 231 22.26 -15.27 20.98
C THR A 231 21.70 -16.68 21.07
N SER A 232 20.39 -16.87 20.93
CA SER A 232 19.77 -18.19 20.94
C SER A 232 20.21 -19.03 19.74
N LYS A 233 20.51 -20.32 19.97
CA LYS A 233 20.93 -21.27 18.92
C LYS A 233 19.97 -21.37 17.72
N ASN A 234 18.70 -20.97 17.90
CA ASN A 234 17.68 -21.08 16.88
C ASN A 234 17.44 -19.78 16.10
N VAL A 235 18.19 -18.69 16.39
CA VAL A 235 18.02 -17.42 15.67
C VAL A 235 18.29 -17.59 14.17
N GLY A 236 19.32 -18.34 13.82
CA GLY A 236 19.65 -18.62 12.42
C GLY A 236 18.53 -19.38 11.69
N THR A 237 17.90 -20.37 12.36
CA THR A 237 16.77 -21.09 11.77
C THR A 237 15.54 -20.21 11.57
N LYS A 238 15.27 -19.28 12.52
CA LYS A 238 14.20 -18.28 12.40
C LYS A 238 14.46 -17.37 11.22
N LEU A 239 15.67 -16.80 11.13
CA LEU A 239 16.05 -15.91 10.03
C LEU A 239 16.01 -16.62 8.66
N LEU A 240 16.47 -17.88 8.60
CA LEU A 240 16.37 -18.67 7.38
C LEU A 240 14.92 -18.92 6.96
N SER A 241 14.04 -19.21 7.91
CA SER A 241 12.61 -19.41 7.67
C SER A 241 11.96 -18.13 7.10
N ASP A 242 12.26 -16.98 7.69
CA ASP A 242 11.75 -15.68 7.19
C ASP A 242 12.31 -15.35 5.81
N PHE A 243 13.58 -15.68 5.56
CA PHE A 243 14.24 -15.48 4.27
C PHE A 243 13.59 -16.32 3.15
N ILE A 244 13.22 -17.56 3.44
CA ILE A 244 12.49 -18.41 2.48
C ILE A 244 11.14 -17.80 2.13
N ILE A 245 10.41 -17.24 3.12
CA ILE A 245 9.14 -16.56 2.88
C ILE A 245 9.35 -15.34 1.99
N PHE A 246 10.39 -14.56 2.28
CA PHE A 246 10.75 -13.40 1.47
C PHE A 246 11.13 -13.78 0.03
N LEU A 247 11.92 -14.84 -0.16
CA LEU A 247 12.26 -15.34 -1.50
C LEU A 247 11.03 -15.81 -2.27
N ALA A 248 10.10 -16.51 -1.62
CA ALA A 248 8.85 -16.94 -2.23
C ALA A 248 8.03 -15.72 -2.70
N TRP A 249 7.92 -14.68 -1.87
CA TRP A 249 7.28 -13.42 -2.24
C TRP A 249 7.97 -12.77 -3.45
N ALA A 250 9.29 -12.62 -3.41
CA ALA A 250 10.06 -12.00 -4.49
C ALA A 250 9.90 -12.78 -5.82
N ALA A 251 9.89 -14.11 -5.77
CA ALA A 251 9.67 -14.96 -6.94
C ALA A 251 8.27 -14.75 -7.54
N ILE A 252 7.22 -14.69 -6.70
CA ILE A 252 5.85 -14.43 -7.16
C ILE A 252 5.75 -13.06 -7.84
N VAL A 253 6.32 -12.01 -7.22
CA VAL A 253 6.33 -10.66 -7.80
C VAL A 253 7.07 -10.64 -9.13
N ALA A 254 8.24 -11.29 -9.21
CA ALA A 254 9.02 -11.37 -10.45
C ALA A 254 8.24 -12.07 -11.57
N ILE A 255 7.57 -13.19 -11.28
CA ILE A 255 6.74 -13.93 -12.24
C ILE A 255 5.59 -13.05 -12.75
N ILE A 256 4.86 -12.38 -11.85
CA ILE A 256 3.75 -11.51 -12.21
C ILE A 256 4.22 -10.32 -13.06
N THR A 257 5.35 -9.71 -12.67
CA THR A 257 5.95 -8.61 -13.43
C THR A 257 6.37 -9.04 -14.84
N ALA A 258 6.88 -10.26 -14.99
CA ALA A 258 7.28 -10.82 -16.27
C ALA A 258 6.07 -11.15 -17.17
N ILE A 259 4.97 -11.68 -16.59
CA ILE A 259 3.79 -12.12 -17.36
C ILE A 259 2.91 -10.92 -17.76
N PHE A 260 2.68 -9.99 -16.86
CA PHE A 260 1.72 -8.89 -17.10
C PHE A 260 2.45 -7.57 -17.42
N ASN A 261 2.95 -6.88 -16.41
CA ASN A 261 3.77 -5.66 -16.49
C ASN A 261 4.27 -5.25 -15.11
N LYS A 262 5.17 -4.23 -15.07
CA LYS A 262 5.74 -3.71 -13.82
C LYS A 262 4.67 -3.16 -12.86
N PHE A 263 3.63 -2.53 -13.37
CA PHE A 263 2.56 -1.97 -12.56
C PHE A 263 1.73 -3.06 -11.87
N ALA A 264 1.33 -4.10 -12.60
CA ALA A 264 0.63 -5.25 -12.03
C ALA A 264 1.49 -5.99 -11.00
N GLY A 265 2.79 -6.16 -11.29
CA GLY A 265 3.75 -6.74 -10.34
C GLY A 265 3.86 -5.93 -9.06
N MET A 266 3.88 -4.60 -9.14
CA MET A 266 3.92 -3.72 -7.98
C MET A 266 2.64 -3.82 -7.14
N LEU A 267 1.46 -3.72 -7.75
CA LEU A 267 0.17 -3.80 -7.04
C LEU A 267 -0.01 -5.14 -6.32
N ILE A 268 0.20 -6.24 -7.03
CA ILE A 268 0.05 -7.57 -6.46
C ILE A 268 1.17 -7.84 -5.46
N GLY A 269 2.38 -7.32 -5.70
CA GLY A 269 3.50 -7.38 -4.78
C GLY A 269 3.18 -6.76 -3.42
N VAL A 270 2.54 -5.60 -3.39
CA VAL A 270 2.10 -4.95 -2.14
C VAL A 270 1.07 -5.79 -1.40
N LEU A 271 0.08 -6.34 -2.11
CA LEU A 271 -0.96 -7.18 -1.51
C LEU A 271 -0.39 -8.47 -0.89
N ILE A 272 0.50 -9.16 -1.62
CA ILE A 272 1.12 -10.40 -1.13
C ILE A 272 2.16 -10.12 -0.04
N PHE A 273 2.78 -8.94 -0.06
CA PHE A 273 3.73 -8.53 0.96
C PHE A 273 3.14 -8.53 2.36
N GLU A 274 1.91 -8.05 2.54
CA GLU A 274 1.21 -8.11 3.84
C GLU A 274 1.08 -9.55 4.36
N ILE A 275 0.84 -10.50 3.48
CA ILE A 275 0.77 -11.91 3.84
C ILE A 275 2.12 -12.40 4.38
N GLY A 276 3.20 -12.04 3.69
CA GLY A 276 4.56 -12.37 4.10
C GLY A 276 4.92 -11.77 5.47
N THR A 277 4.55 -10.51 5.73
CA THR A 277 4.81 -9.86 7.02
C THR A 277 4.05 -10.53 8.17
N ILE A 278 2.81 -10.94 7.97
CA ILE A 278 2.04 -11.70 8.97
C ILE A 278 2.76 -12.98 9.35
N VAL A 279 3.31 -13.71 8.38
CA VAL A 279 4.02 -14.97 8.65
C VAL A 279 5.35 -14.71 9.37
N ILE A 280 6.10 -13.68 8.99
CA ILE A 280 7.33 -13.25 9.68
C ILE A 280 7.03 -12.92 11.13
N ASP A 281 5.95 -12.20 11.38
CA ASP A 281 5.51 -11.84 12.73
C ASP A 281 5.12 -13.05 13.58
N LEU A 282 4.39 -14.00 13.01
CA LEU A 282 4.06 -15.25 13.70
C LEU A 282 5.30 -16.07 14.06
N ASN A 283 6.25 -16.15 13.13
CA ASN A 283 7.52 -16.81 13.37
C ASN A 283 8.30 -16.12 14.51
N ALA A 284 8.27 -14.78 14.55
CA ALA A 284 8.91 -14.01 15.61
C ALA A 284 8.25 -14.25 16.98
N GLU A 285 6.92 -14.24 17.04
CA GLU A 285 6.17 -14.52 18.27
C GLU A 285 6.45 -15.93 18.80
N ALA A 286 6.36 -16.94 17.94
CA ALA A 286 6.62 -18.33 18.32
C ALA A 286 8.07 -18.52 18.77
N TYR A 287 9.02 -17.88 18.08
CA TYR A 287 10.44 -17.94 18.42
C TYR A 287 10.71 -17.33 19.80
N VAL A 288 10.27 -16.11 20.04
CA VAL A 288 10.50 -15.41 21.33
C VAL A 288 9.82 -16.16 22.47
N LYS A 289 8.61 -16.63 22.28
CA LYS A 289 7.89 -17.45 23.28
C LYS A 289 8.70 -18.69 23.65
N ALA A 290 9.20 -19.43 22.67
CA ALA A 290 10.00 -20.64 22.91
C ALA A 290 11.34 -20.33 23.64
N VAL A 291 11.94 -19.14 23.42
CA VAL A 291 13.15 -18.71 24.15
C VAL A 291 12.84 -18.32 25.58
N VAL A 292 11.67 -17.71 25.83
CA VAL A 292 11.20 -17.31 27.17
C VAL A 292 10.82 -18.52 28.01
N GLU A 293 10.13 -19.50 27.43
CA GLU A 293 9.66 -20.71 28.13
C GLU A 293 10.78 -21.69 28.48
N LYS A 294 11.96 -21.57 27.86
CA LYS A 294 13.15 -22.38 28.18
C LYS A 294 13.98 -21.87 29.37
N LYS A 295 13.42 -20.94 30.11
CA LYS A 295 14.00 -20.43 31.34
C LYS A 295 13.77 -21.42 32.47
#